data_5ffe787027ffb3c9330223f0e6692265
#
_entry.id   5ffe787027ffb3c9330223f0e6692265
#
_cell.length_a   1.000
_cell.length_b   1.000
_cell.length_c   1.000
_cell.angle_alpha   90.00
_cell.angle_beta   90.00
_cell.angle_gamma   90.00
#
_symmetry.space_group_name_H-M   'P 1'
#
loop_
_entity.id
_entity.type
_entity.pdbx_description
1 polymer ?
#
loop_
_entity_poly.entity_id
_entity_poly.type
_entity_poly.pdbx_seq_one_letter_code
_entity_poly.pdbx_strand_id
1 'polypeptide(L)'
;MSVKIISDSTCDLSKELVEKYNISILPLHIVLGEAEYKDGEEIGPDEIYKWADENKTTPKTSAIAITDVMDAYEKWLKDYDEIVSFSISGKMSTTVNVMRMGADELEVEDRVFVVDSENLSTGSGLLVIEAAIMAQEGKNAKEIVACLDELKSRVKASFVVDTLTYLHRGGRCSGVAALAGGALKLHPKIVVEDGAMKPDKKYRGKMKKVILDYAKEMEEKLLQAKKDRVFITHSGCEAEVLEGVEEYLKSLNYFEEILITRAGGVISSHCGPGTLGVLYLEG
;
A
#
# COMPACT_ATOMS: atom_id res chain seq x y z
N MET A 1 4.84 -15.34 23.92
CA MET A 1 5.84 -15.19 22.84
C MET A 1 5.76 -13.77 22.34
N SER A 2 6.90 -13.12 22.11
CA SER A 2 6.94 -11.77 21.57
C SER A 2 7.01 -11.84 20.04
N VAL A 3 6.12 -11.11 19.36
CA VAL A 3 6.05 -11.11 17.88
C VAL A 3 6.43 -9.75 17.36
N LYS A 4 7.41 -9.68 16.47
CA LYS A 4 7.75 -8.46 15.72
C LYS A 4 6.98 -8.40 14.41
N ILE A 5 6.35 -7.25 14.14
CA ILE A 5 5.69 -6.99 12.87
C ILE A 5 6.65 -6.19 11.97
N ILE A 6 6.87 -6.71 10.78
CA ILE A 6 7.69 -6.08 9.73
C ILE A 6 6.82 -5.95 8.47
N SER A 7 6.95 -4.86 7.75
CA SER A 7 6.32 -4.69 6.44
C SER A 7 7.30 -4.10 5.45
N ASP A 8 7.14 -4.40 4.18
CA ASP A 8 7.83 -3.63 3.15
C ASP A 8 7.29 -2.17 3.08
N SER A 9 8.03 -1.28 2.42
CA SER A 9 7.72 0.15 2.37
C SER A 9 6.39 0.47 1.68
N THR A 10 5.85 -0.49 0.91
CA THR A 10 4.62 -0.26 0.15
C THR A 10 3.34 -0.30 0.99
N CYS A 11 3.43 -0.53 2.31
CA CYS A 11 2.27 -0.44 3.20
C CYS A 11 1.75 0.99 3.41
N ASP A 12 2.53 1.99 3.03
CA ASP A 12 2.22 3.44 3.06
C ASP A 12 1.68 3.95 4.41
N LEU A 13 2.04 3.29 5.51
CA LEU A 13 1.71 3.75 6.84
C LEU A 13 2.54 4.99 7.21
N SER A 14 1.91 5.97 7.84
CA SER A 14 2.61 7.15 8.33
C SER A 14 3.62 6.79 9.44
N LYS A 15 4.62 7.65 9.65
CA LYS A 15 5.62 7.45 10.71
C LYS A 15 4.97 7.29 12.08
N GLU A 16 3.93 8.07 12.36
CA GLU A 16 3.18 8.03 13.60
C GLU A 16 2.50 6.66 13.82
N LEU A 17 1.94 6.07 12.75
CA LEU A 17 1.34 4.74 12.81
C LEU A 17 2.40 3.65 12.96
N VAL A 18 3.51 3.76 12.25
CA VAL A 18 4.65 2.84 12.36
C VAL A 18 5.20 2.83 13.79
N GLU A 19 5.36 4.00 14.40
CA GLU A 19 5.82 4.15 15.80
C GLU A 19 4.76 3.66 16.80
N LYS A 20 3.48 4.09 16.64
CA LYS A 20 2.34 3.71 17.51
C LYS A 20 2.22 2.19 17.65
N TYR A 21 2.40 1.47 16.55
CA TYR A 21 2.22 0.02 16.48
C TYR A 21 3.53 -0.77 16.51
N ASN A 22 4.67 -0.11 16.74
CA ASN A 22 5.99 -0.75 16.77
C ASN A 22 6.28 -1.63 15.54
N ILE A 23 5.94 -1.12 14.36
CA ILE A 23 6.19 -1.78 13.09
C ILE A 23 7.58 -1.43 12.59
N SER A 24 8.26 -2.36 11.90
CA SER A 24 9.50 -2.07 11.17
C SER A 24 9.26 -2.09 9.68
N ILE A 25 9.84 -1.12 8.99
CA ILE A 25 9.70 -1.00 7.54
C ILE A 25 10.99 -1.49 6.86
N LEU A 26 10.83 -2.30 5.83
CA LEU A 26 11.88 -2.74 4.92
C LEU A 26 11.71 -2.00 3.58
N PRO A 27 12.66 -1.14 3.18
CA PRO A 27 12.51 -0.36 1.96
C PRO A 27 12.64 -1.23 0.71
N LEU A 28 11.72 -1.08 -0.23
CA LEU A 28 11.92 -1.48 -1.60
C LEU A 28 12.81 -0.45 -2.30
N HIS A 29 13.23 -0.76 -3.53
CA HIS A 29 14.13 0.11 -4.26
C HIS A 29 13.44 0.85 -5.42
N ILE A 30 13.89 2.08 -5.67
CA ILE A 30 13.45 2.95 -6.75
C ILE A 30 14.66 3.23 -7.64
N VAL A 31 14.48 3.00 -8.94
CA VAL A 31 15.54 3.16 -9.94
C VAL A 31 15.23 4.38 -10.81
N LEU A 32 16.11 5.37 -10.76
CA LEU A 32 16.07 6.61 -11.53
C LEU A 32 17.26 6.64 -12.49
N GLY A 33 17.03 6.26 -13.75
CA GLY A 33 18.11 6.08 -14.71
C GLY A 33 19.02 4.91 -14.34
N GLU A 34 20.26 5.19 -13.97
CA GLU A 34 21.27 4.21 -13.51
C GLU A 34 21.41 4.18 -11.98
N ALA A 35 20.77 5.10 -11.27
CA ALA A 35 20.86 5.20 -9.81
C ALA A 35 19.71 4.45 -9.14
N GLU A 36 20.02 3.79 -8.02
CA GLU A 36 19.06 3.03 -7.19
C GLU A 36 19.04 3.65 -5.79
N TYR A 37 17.83 3.74 -5.23
CA TYR A 37 17.56 4.38 -3.94
C TYR A 37 16.61 3.54 -3.10
N LYS A 38 16.78 3.55 -1.78
CA LYS A 38 15.86 2.95 -0.82
C LYS A 38 14.63 3.85 -0.62
N ASP A 39 13.44 3.28 -0.83
CA ASP A 39 12.15 3.97 -0.72
C ASP A 39 11.89 4.49 0.69
N GLY A 40 11.65 5.80 0.81
CA GLY A 40 11.35 6.48 2.06
C GLY A 40 12.54 6.73 2.99
N GLU A 41 13.72 6.15 2.69
CA GLU A 41 14.97 6.41 3.41
C GLU A 41 15.87 7.40 2.65
N GLU A 42 16.08 7.19 1.35
CA GLU A 42 17.00 7.95 0.51
C GLU A 42 16.28 8.85 -0.48
N ILE A 43 15.04 8.52 -0.83
CA ILE A 43 14.23 9.28 -1.79
C ILE A 43 12.75 9.22 -1.44
N GLY A 44 12.02 10.29 -1.77
CA GLY A 44 10.58 10.41 -1.61
C GLY A 44 9.84 10.71 -2.91
N PRO A 45 8.50 10.74 -2.87
CA PRO A 45 7.66 10.95 -4.06
C PRO A 45 7.93 12.26 -4.81
N ASP A 46 8.28 13.35 -4.10
CA ASP A 46 8.46 14.64 -4.72
C ASP A 46 9.72 14.69 -5.60
N GLU A 47 10.83 14.09 -5.13
CA GLU A 47 12.05 13.94 -5.90
C GLU A 47 11.83 13.04 -7.12
N ILE A 48 11.06 11.96 -6.94
CA ILE A 48 10.71 11.02 -8.00
C ILE A 48 9.92 11.71 -9.12
N TYR A 49 8.91 12.49 -8.78
CA TYR A 49 8.12 13.25 -9.75
C TYR A 49 8.93 14.32 -10.46
N LYS A 50 9.76 15.05 -9.72
CA LYS A 50 10.67 16.03 -10.30
C LYS A 50 11.61 15.37 -11.32
N TRP A 51 12.23 14.25 -10.95
CA TRP A 51 13.10 13.50 -11.87
C TRP A 51 12.35 13.03 -13.11
N ALA A 52 11.12 12.49 -12.94
CA ALA A 52 10.29 12.02 -14.04
C ALA A 52 9.93 13.14 -15.02
N ASP A 53 9.61 14.33 -14.50
CA ASP A 53 9.31 15.51 -15.30
C ASP A 53 10.53 16.04 -16.08
N GLU A 54 11.69 16.08 -15.46
CA GLU A 54 12.95 16.52 -16.08
C GLU A 54 13.40 15.55 -17.18
N ASN A 55 13.29 14.24 -16.95
CA ASN A 55 13.76 13.20 -17.85
C ASN A 55 12.70 12.69 -18.84
N LYS A 56 11.45 13.17 -18.74
CA LYS A 56 10.32 12.76 -19.60
C LYS A 56 10.09 11.24 -19.63
N THR A 57 10.36 10.59 -18.51
CA THR A 57 10.21 9.13 -18.34
C THR A 57 9.63 8.84 -16.95
N THR A 58 9.24 7.59 -16.72
CA THR A 58 8.74 7.16 -15.40
C THR A 58 9.84 6.39 -14.66
N PRO A 59 9.90 6.50 -13.33
CA PRO A 59 10.79 5.69 -12.50
C PRO A 59 10.50 4.21 -12.68
N LYS A 60 11.46 3.38 -12.31
CA LYS A 60 11.26 1.92 -12.16
C LYS A 60 11.41 1.56 -10.69
N THR A 61 10.92 0.39 -10.33
CA THR A 61 11.06 -0.14 -8.96
C THR A 61 11.60 -1.56 -9.02
N SER A 62 12.34 -1.95 -7.98
CA SER A 62 12.79 -3.32 -7.78
C SER A 62 12.35 -3.85 -6.41
N ALA A 63 12.33 -5.17 -6.27
CA ALA A 63 12.08 -5.82 -5.00
C ALA A 63 13.22 -5.50 -4.01
N ILE A 64 12.96 -5.75 -2.73
CA ILE A 64 13.98 -5.67 -1.69
C ILE A 64 15.16 -6.61 -1.97
N ALA A 65 16.37 -6.22 -1.57
CA ALA A 65 17.53 -7.10 -1.62
C ALA A 65 17.42 -8.21 -0.55
N ILE A 66 17.81 -9.43 -0.89
CA ILE A 66 17.75 -10.55 0.06
C ILE A 66 18.63 -10.31 1.29
N THR A 67 19.77 -9.64 1.12
CA THR A 67 20.65 -9.24 2.23
C THR A 67 19.96 -8.33 3.22
N ASP A 68 19.19 -7.33 2.75
CA ASP A 68 18.45 -6.43 3.63
C ASP A 68 17.36 -7.18 4.42
N VAL A 69 16.75 -8.20 3.80
CA VAL A 69 15.77 -9.09 4.47
C VAL A 69 16.46 -9.90 5.57
N MET A 70 17.58 -10.56 5.24
CA MET A 70 18.34 -11.40 6.18
C MET A 70 18.83 -10.57 7.38
N ASP A 71 19.44 -9.42 7.12
CA ASP A 71 19.92 -8.51 8.18
C ASP A 71 18.78 -8.07 9.12
N ALA A 72 17.61 -7.80 8.57
CA ALA A 72 16.45 -7.43 9.37
C ALA A 72 15.92 -8.59 10.22
N TYR A 73 15.83 -9.79 9.66
CA TYR A 73 15.39 -10.97 10.41
C TYR A 73 16.37 -11.32 11.51
N GLU A 74 17.69 -11.39 11.23
CA GLU A 74 18.72 -11.61 12.24
C GLU A 74 18.70 -10.56 13.36
N LYS A 75 18.50 -9.29 13.00
CA LYS A 75 18.39 -8.20 13.97
C LYS A 75 17.23 -8.42 14.93
N TRP A 76 16.03 -8.62 14.39
CA TRP A 76 14.82 -8.65 15.21
C TRP A 76 14.62 -9.96 15.95
N LEU A 77 15.15 -11.09 15.46
CA LEU A 77 15.12 -12.37 16.17
C LEU A 77 16.03 -12.42 17.40
N LYS A 78 16.86 -11.38 17.64
CA LYS A 78 17.61 -11.23 18.91
C LYS A 78 16.72 -10.80 20.07
N ASP A 79 15.67 -9.98 19.76
CA ASP A 79 14.82 -9.36 20.76
C ASP A 79 13.39 -9.93 20.78
N TYR A 80 12.99 -10.64 19.71
CA TYR A 80 11.66 -11.22 19.55
C TYR A 80 11.73 -12.73 19.29
N ASP A 81 10.73 -13.45 19.79
CA ASP A 81 10.63 -14.89 19.57
C ASP A 81 10.27 -15.22 18.12
N GLU A 82 9.35 -14.45 17.53
CA GLU A 82 8.78 -14.67 16.19
C GLU A 82 8.67 -13.35 15.41
N ILE A 83 8.61 -13.45 14.09
CA ILE A 83 8.38 -12.33 13.16
C ILE A 83 7.17 -12.66 12.28
N VAL A 84 6.28 -11.69 12.06
CA VAL A 84 5.32 -11.68 10.95
C VAL A 84 5.74 -10.59 9.97
N SER A 85 6.13 -11.00 8.76
CA SER A 85 6.72 -10.13 7.72
C SER A 85 5.78 -9.99 6.54
N PHE A 86 5.36 -8.77 6.23
CA PHE A 86 4.39 -8.46 5.18
C PHE A 86 5.04 -7.96 3.91
N SER A 87 4.53 -8.44 2.79
CA SER A 87 4.88 -7.95 1.45
C SER A 87 3.64 -7.45 0.71
N ILE A 88 3.86 -6.48 -0.19
CA ILE A 88 2.94 -6.18 -1.29
C ILE A 88 2.56 -7.48 -2.02
N SER A 89 1.38 -7.50 -2.65
CA SER A 89 0.91 -8.66 -3.41
C SER A 89 1.99 -9.30 -4.30
N GLY A 90 2.12 -10.61 -4.20
CA GLY A 90 3.00 -11.42 -5.04
C GLY A 90 2.64 -11.39 -6.54
N LYS A 91 1.42 -10.91 -6.90
CA LYS A 91 1.04 -10.64 -8.30
C LYS A 91 1.55 -9.30 -8.82
N MET A 92 2.06 -8.43 -7.94
CA MET A 92 2.58 -7.10 -8.28
C MET A 92 4.10 -6.99 -8.15
N SER A 93 4.70 -7.79 -7.25
CA SER A 93 6.14 -7.78 -6.95
C SER A 93 6.64 -9.18 -6.57
N THR A 94 7.92 -9.42 -6.76
CA THR A 94 8.60 -10.64 -6.29
C THR A 94 9.05 -10.55 -4.82
N THR A 95 8.81 -9.45 -4.14
CA THR A 95 9.27 -9.17 -2.76
C THR A 95 8.86 -10.29 -1.79
N VAL A 96 7.65 -10.81 -1.88
CA VAL A 96 7.19 -11.93 -1.02
C VAL A 96 8.09 -13.16 -1.15
N ASN A 97 8.55 -13.47 -2.38
CA ASN A 97 9.44 -14.60 -2.60
C ASN A 97 10.84 -14.33 -2.06
N VAL A 98 11.36 -13.10 -2.20
CA VAL A 98 12.65 -12.69 -1.62
C VAL A 98 12.62 -12.79 -0.10
N MET A 99 11.52 -12.37 0.54
CA MET A 99 11.33 -12.49 2.00
C MET A 99 11.31 -13.95 2.45
N ARG A 100 10.64 -14.85 1.70
CA ARG A 100 10.65 -16.29 1.98
C ARG A 100 12.04 -16.91 1.81
N MET A 101 12.72 -16.56 0.72
CA MET A 101 14.10 -17.00 0.51
C MET A 101 15.05 -16.54 1.63
N GLY A 102 14.88 -15.30 2.14
CA GLY A 102 15.68 -14.80 3.26
C GLY A 102 15.45 -15.59 4.56
N ALA A 103 14.22 -16.04 4.81
CA ALA A 103 13.92 -16.90 5.97
C ALA A 103 14.49 -18.31 5.78
N ASP A 104 14.41 -18.87 4.57
CA ASP A 104 14.96 -20.18 4.21
C ASP A 104 16.49 -20.20 4.34
N GLU A 105 17.19 -19.21 3.78
CA GLU A 105 18.65 -19.09 3.87
C GLU A 105 19.18 -18.96 5.32
N LEU A 106 18.37 -18.38 6.20
CA LEU A 106 18.70 -18.27 7.64
C LEU A 106 18.23 -19.48 8.46
N GLU A 107 17.52 -20.43 7.86
CA GLU A 107 16.93 -21.60 8.52
C GLU A 107 16.01 -21.19 9.70
N VAL A 108 15.14 -20.15 9.48
CA VAL A 108 14.25 -19.58 10.51
C VAL A 108 12.76 -19.59 10.15
N GLU A 109 12.32 -20.43 9.22
CA GLU A 109 10.93 -20.51 8.72
C GLU A 109 9.94 -20.94 9.81
N ASP A 110 10.42 -21.54 10.89
CA ASP A 110 9.64 -21.86 12.07
C ASP A 110 9.36 -20.65 12.98
N ARG A 111 10.13 -19.56 12.81
CA ARG A 111 10.06 -18.31 13.56
C ARG A 111 9.66 -17.09 12.71
N VAL A 112 9.81 -17.13 11.39
CA VAL A 112 9.51 -16.03 10.47
C VAL A 112 8.37 -16.43 9.54
N PHE A 113 7.24 -15.75 9.67
CA PHE A 113 6.02 -16.00 8.92
C PHE A 113 5.81 -14.90 7.88
N VAL A 114 6.02 -15.23 6.61
CA VAL A 114 5.90 -14.27 5.50
C VAL A 114 4.48 -14.26 4.96
N VAL A 115 3.84 -13.10 5.03
CA VAL A 115 2.46 -12.86 4.59
C VAL A 115 2.46 -12.11 3.26
N ASP A 116 1.94 -12.76 2.22
CA ASP A 116 1.48 -12.05 1.01
C ASP A 116 0.19 -11.30 1.37
N SER A 117 0.23 -9.97 1.33
CA SER A 117 -0.95 -9.16 1.66
C SER A 117 -2.07 -9.27 0.64
N GLU A 118 -1.78 -9.79 -0.57
CA GLU A 118 -2.68 -9.77 -1.72
C GLU A 118 -3.25 -8.36 -2.00
N ASN A 119 -2.53 -7.34 -1.56
CA ASN A 119 -2.92 -5.96 -1.63
C ASN A 119 -1.72 -5.04 -1.89
N LEU A 120 -1.95 -3.74 -1.88
CA LEU A 120 -0.96 -2.68 -2.00
C LEU A 120 -1.32 -1.52 -1.06
N SER A 121 -0.35 -0.63 -0.83
CA SER A 121 -0.54 0.62 -0.10
C SER A 121 -1.19 0.37 1.26
N THR A 122 -2.01 1.27 1.75
CA THR A 122 -2.71 1.11 3.03
C THR A 122 -3.72 -0.04 3.05
N GLY A 123 -4.00 -0.70 1.91
CA GLY A 123 -4.68 -2.00 1.91
C GLY A 123 -3.84 -3.08 2.58
N SER A 124 -2.53 -3.13 2.29
CA SER A 124 -1.57 -3.92 3.07
C SER A 124 -1.42 -3.37 4.48
N GLY A 125 -1.36 -2.04 4.62
CA GLY A 125 -1.24 -1.34 5.90
C GLY A 125 -2.35 -1.68 6.89
N LEU A 126 -3.60 -1.88 6.44
CA LEU A 126 -4.70 -2.35 7.27
C LEU A 126 -4.39 -3.70 7.91
N LEU A 127 -3.90 -4.67 7.14
CA LEU A 127 -3.51 -5.99 7.64
C LEU A 127 -2.32 -5.92 8.61
N VAL A 128 -1.35 -5.05 8.30
CA VAL A 128 -0.17 -4.81 9.14
C VAL A 128 -0.58 -4.27 10.51
N ILE A 129 -1.52 -3.31 10.56
CA ILE A 129 -2.05 -2.77 11.83
C ILE A 129 -2.82 -3.84 12.61
N GLU A 130 -3.69 -4.62 11.95
CA GLU A 130 -4.41 -5.71 12.62
C GLU A 130 -3.44 -6.73 13.23
N ALA A 131 -2.39 -7.11 12.51
CA ALA A 131 -1.34 -7.99 13.03
C ALA A 131 -0.63 -7.39 14.25
N ALA A 132 -0.31 -6.09 14.20
CA ALA A 132 0.37 -5.41 15.30
C ALA A 132 -0.52 -5.34 16.55
N ILE A 133 -1.82 -5.10 16.40
CA ILE A 133 -2.79 -5.14 17.51
C ILE A 133 -2.85 -6.55 18.11
N MET A 134 -2.96 -7.59 17.27
CA MET A 134 -2.99 -8.98 17.73
C MET A 134 -1.69 -9.38 18.45
N ALA A 135 -0.54 -8.91 17.98
CA ALA A 135 0.75 -9.13 18.65
C ALA A 135 0.81 -8.44 20.02
N GLN A 136 0.28 -7.21 20.14
CA GLN A 136 0.16 -6.49 21.42
C GLN A 136 -0.81 -7.17 22.39
N GLU A 137 -1.83 -7.85 21.88
CA GLU A 137 -2.77 -8.69 22.65
C GLU A 137 -2.15 -10.04 23.09
N GLY A 138 -0.91 -10.34 22.65
CA GLY A 138 -0.16 -11.53 23.06
C GLY A 138 -0.42 -12.77 22.20
N LYS A 139 -1.04 -12.64 21.03
CA LYS A 139 -1.16 -13.74 20.06
C LYS A 139 0.21 -14.10 19.48
N ASN A 140 0.45 -15.38 19.23
CA ASN A 140 1.64 -15.85 18.52
C ASN A 140 1.51 -15.66 17.00
N ALA A 141 2.61 -15.81 16.26
CA ALA A 141 2.64 -15.55 14.84
C ALA A 141 1.69 -16.45 14.03
N LYS A 142 1.53 -17.72 14.42
CA LYS A 142 0.61 -18.66 13.74
C LYS A 142 -0.85 -18.24 13.91
N GLU A 143 -1.24 -17.81 15.10
CA GLU A 143 -2.57 -17.29 15.39
C GLU A 143 -2.85 -16.01 14.61
N ILE A 144 -1.85 -15.11 14.52
CA ILE A 144 -1.94 -13.87 13.75
C ILE A 144 -2.16 -14.20 12.26
N VAL A 145 -1.30 -15.05 11.67
CA VAL A 145 -1.39 -15.42 10.26
C VAL A 145 -2.73 -16.08 9.93
N ALA A 146 -3.22 -16.97 10.77
CA ALA A 146 -4.53 -17.60 10.58
C ALA A 146 -5.67 -16.58 10.54
N CYS A 147 -5.66 -15.58 11.44
CA CYS A 147 -6.64 -14.48 11.42
C CYS A 147 -6.50 -13.62 10.15
N LEU A 148 -5.25 -13.34 9.73
CA LEU A 148 -5.00 -12.53 8.53
C LEU A 148 -5.49 -13.20 7.26
N ASP A 149 -5.40 -14.52 7.14
CA ASP A 149 -5.90 -15.26 5.97
C ASP A 149 -7.41 -15.08 5.77
N GLU A 150 -8.17 -14.93 6.84
CA GLU A 150 -9.59 -14.58 6.78
C GLU A 150 -9.82 -13.10 6.44
N LEU A 151 -8.95 -12.20 6.94
CA LEU A 151 -9.09 -10.75 6.74
C LEU A 151 -8.69 -10.28 5.34
N LYS A 152 -7.76 -10.95 4.66
CA LYS A 152 -7.26 -10.53 3.33
C LYS A 152 -8.38 -10.25 2.33
N SER A 153 -9.37 -11.14 2.23
CA SER A 153 -10.51 -10.99 1.31
C SER A 153 -11.46 -9.84 1.67
N ARG A 154 -11.40 -9.37 2.93
CA ARG A 154 -12.21 -8.27 3.45
C ARG A 154 -11.56 -6.91 3.25
N VAL A 155 -10.29 -6.84 2.87
CA VAL A 155 -9.64 -5.58 2.50
C VAL A 155 -10.24 -5.08 1.19
N LYS A 156 -10.79 -3.87 1.23
CA LYS A 156 -11.30 -3.17 0.04
C LYS A 156 -10.37 -2.01 -0.29
N ALA A 157 -9.63 -2.17 -1.38
CA ALA A 157 -8.71 -1.18 -1.89
C ALA A 157 -9.15 -0.73 -3.29
N SER A 158 -9.39 0.56 -3.43
CA SER A 158 -9.62 1.18 -4.73
C SER A 158 -9.08 2.60 -4.74
N PHE A 159 -8.77 3.10 -5.94
CA PHE A 159 -8.24 4.44 -6.12
C PHE A 159 -8.57 4.98 -7.52
N VAL A 160 -8.56 6.29 -7.65
CA VAL A 160 -8.73 6.99 -8.94
C VAL A 160 -7.41 7.64 -9.30
N VAL A 161 -6.95 7.44 -10.54
CA VAL A 161 -5.71 8.02 -11.04
C VAL A 161 -5.99 9.25 -11.91
N ASP A 162 -5.13 10.27 -11.79
CA ASP A 162 -5.20 11.45 -12.65
C ASP A 162 -4.65 11.15 -14.04
N THR A 163 -3.58 10.36 -14.13
CA THR A 163 -2.95 9.96 -15.40
C THR A 163 -2.72 8.46 -15.49
N LEU A 164 -2.95 7.90 -16.68
CA LEU A 164 -2.67 6.49 -16.97
C LEU A 164 -1.21 6.20 -17.29
N THR A 165 -0.38 7.24 -17.46
CA THR A 165 1.00 7.10 -17.94
C THR A 165 1.84 6.21 -17.03
N TYR A 166 1.76 6.43 -15.72
CA TYR A 166 2.53 5.68 -14.73
C TYR A 166 2.07 4.22 -14.63
N LEU A 167 0.77 3.97 -14.50
CA LEU A 167 0.21 2.61 -14.47
C LEU A 167 0.49 1.82 -15.73
N HIS A 168 0.35 2.47 -16.91
CA HIS A 168 0.61 1.81 -18.18
C HIS A 168 2.07 1.41 -18.34
N ARG A 169 2.99 2.33 -18.05
CA ARG A 169 4.44 2.06 -18.12
C ARG A 169 4.91 1.12 -17.02
N GLY A 170 4.29 1.19 -15.84
CA GLY A 170 4.58 0.29 -14.72
C GLY A 170 4.21 -1.17 -14.99
N GLY A 171 3.22 -1.45 -15.84
CA GLY A 171 2.84 -2.78 -16.28
C GLY A 171 2.22 -3.69 -15.20
N ARG A 172 1.83 -3.16 -14.03
CA ARG A 172 1.25 -3.92 -12.91
C ARG A 172 -0.29 -3.93 -12.89
N CYS A 173 -0.92 -3.19 -13.81
CA CYS A 173 -2.38 -3.17 -13.94
C CYS A 173 -2.80 -3.72 -15.31
N SER A 174 -3.37 -4.90 -15.35
CA SER A 174 -3.88 -5.50 -16.58
C SER A 174 -5.06 -4.69 -17.13
N GLY A 175 -5.15 -4.55 -18.44
CA GLY A 175 -6.23 -3.81 -19.10
C GLY A 175 -6.06 -2.29 -19.15
N VAL A 176 -5.08 -1.68 -18.47
CA VAL A 176 -4.80 -0.24 -18.54
C VAL A 176 -4.36 0.18 -19.95
N ALA A 177 -3.64 -0.68 -20.67
CA ALA A 177 -3.23 -0.42 -22.05
C ALA A 177 -4.42 -0.11 -22.99
N ALA A 178 -5.54 -0.80 -22.79
CA ALA A 178 -6.77 -0.56 -23.57
C ALA A 178 -7.43 0.80 -23.26
N LEU A 179 -7.09 1.41 -22.13
CA LEU A 179 -7.60 2.72 -21.72
C LEU A 179 -6.71 3.88 -22.21
N ALA A 180 -5.41 3.62 -22.44
CA ALA A 180 -4.41 4.65 -22.78
C ALA A 180 -4.62 5.29 -24.17
N GLY A 181 -5.37 4.65 -25.06
CA GLY A 181 -5.73 5.17 -26.40
C GLY A 181 -6.97 6.07 -26.46
N GLY A 182 -7.58 6.37 -25.33
CA GLY A 182 -8.85 7.12 -25.25
C GLY A 182 -8.69 8.63 -25.01
N ALA A 183 -9.81 9.34 -25.13
CA ALA A 183 -9.91 10.80 -25.07
C ALA A 183 -9.32 11.42 -23.79
N LEU A 184 -8.80 12.65 -23.93
CA LEU A 184 -8.35 13.54 -22.85
C LEU A 184 -9.29 13.55 -21.64
N LYS A 185 -8.73 13.56 -20.41
CA LYS A 185 -9.42 13.70 -19.11
C LYS A 185 -10.32 12.51 -18.71
N LEU A 186 -9.84 11.30 -18.94
CA LEU A 186 -10.40 10.11 -18.31
C LEU A 186 -9.62 9.78 -17.04
N HIS A 187 -10.33 9.65 -15.93
CA HIS A 187 -9.79 9.26 -14.64
C HIS A 187 -10.38 7.88 -14.27
N PRO A 188 -9.67 6.79 -14.51
CA PRO A 188 -10.18 5.47 -14.19
C PRO A 188 -10.06 5.20 -12.69
N LYS A 189 -11.09 4.55 -12.15
CA LYS A 189 -11.03 3.85 -10.89
C LYS A 189 -10.37 2.50 -11.10
N ILE A 190 -9.41 2.21 -10.26
CA ILE A 190 -8.73 0.93 -10.18
C ILE A 190 -9.18 0.26 -8.88
N VAL A 191 -9.43 -1.03 -8.93
CA VAL A 191 -9.73 -1.87 -7.76
C VAL A 191 -8.63 -2.92 -7.60
N VAL A 192 -8.41 -3.37 -6.38
CA VAL A 192 -7.57 -4.52 -6.09
C VAL A 192 -8.48 -5.70 -5.78
N GLU A 193 -8.37 -6.74 -6.58
CA GLU A 193 -9.13 -7.98 -6.42
C GLU A 193 -8.20 -9.16 -6.62
N ASP A 194 -8.27 -10.13 -5.72
CA ASP A 194 -7.43 -11.33 -5.75
C ASP A 194 -5.94 -11.00 -5.93
N GLY A 195 -5.45 -9.99 -5.24
CA GLY A 195 -4.05 -9.57 -5.31
C GLY A 195 -3.64 -8.84 -6.60
N ALA A 196 -4.55 -8.50 -7.50
CA ALA A 196 -4.24 -7.84 -8.77
C ALA A 196 -5.02 -6.53 -8.96
N MET A 197 -4.39 -5.56 -9.61
CA MET A 197 -5.05 -4.31 -10.01
C MET A 197 -5.88 -4.51 -11.28
N LYS A 198 -7.12 -4.04 -11.26
CA LYS A 198 -8.05 -4.09 -12.40
C LYS A 198 -8.76 -2.74 -12.58
N PRO A 199 -8.92 -2.24 -13.82
CA PRO A 199 -9.80 -1.10 -14.09
C PRO A 199 -11.26 -1.49 -13.80
N ASP A 200 -11.98 -0.60 -13.11
CA ASP A 200 -13.40 -0.77 -12.78
C ASP A 200 -14.25 0.26 -13.52
N LYS A 201 -14.24 1.49 -13.11
CA LYS A 201 -15.07 2.58 -13.64
C LYS A 201 -14.22 3.70 -14.22
N LYS A 202 -14.81 4.51 -15.09
CA LYS A 202 -14.17 5.69 -15.69
C LYS A 202 -14.94 6.94 -15.31
N TYR A 203 -14.24 7.93 -14.77
CA TYR A 203 -14.77 9.26 -14.51
C TYR A 203 -14.28 10.26 -15.55
N ARG A 204 -15.00 11.36 -15.70
CA ARG A 204 -14.63 12.49 -16.54
C ARG A 204 -14.81 13.80 -15.79
N GLY A 205 -13.90 14.73 -15.99
CA GLY A 205 -14.02 16.07 -15.43
C GLY A 205 -12.78 16.51 -14.68
N LYS A 206 -12.96 17.48 -13.78
CA LYS A 206 -11.87 17.97 -12.92
C LYS A 206 -11.64 16.98 -11.79
N MET A 207 -10.38 16.71 -11.46
CA MET A 207 -9.98 15.71 -10.46
C MET A 207 -10.67 15.91 -9.11
N LYS A 208 -10.75 17.14 -8.60
CA LYS A 208 -11.47 17.46 -7.35
C LYS A 208 -12.89 16.90 -7.33
N LYS A 209 -13.67 17.15 -8.41
CA LYS A 209 -15.06 16.64 -8.51
C LYS A 209 -15.08 15.11 -8.64
N VAL A 210 -14.19 14.56 -9.47
CA VAL A 210 -14.10 13.13 -9.72
C VAL A 210 -13.80 12.35 -8.44
N ILE A 211 -12.84 12.81 -7.65
CA ILE A 211 -12.47 12.17 -6.37
C ILE A 211 -13.62 12.21 -5.37
N LEU A 212 -14.32 13.33 -5.27
CA LEU A 212 -15.47 13.43 -4.37
C LEU A 212 -16.65 12.56 -4.82
N ASP A 213 -16.93 12.51 -6.13
CA ASP A 213 -17.96 11.63 -6.69
C ASP A 213 -17.60 10.15 -6.43
N TYR A 214 -16.33 9.78 -6.59
CA TYR A 214 -15.82 8.44 -6.28
C TYR A 214 -16.03 8.06 -4.80
N ALA A 215 -15.67 8.95 -3.88
CA ALA A 215 -15.85 8.70 -2.45
C ALA A 215 -17.34 8.54 -2.08
N LYS A 216 -18.21 9.38 -2.64
CA LYS A 216 -19.66 9.31 -2.42
C LYS A 216 -20.30 8.04 -2.96
N GLU A 217 -19.84 7.54 -4.10
CA GLU A 217 -20.34 6.29 -4.66
C GLU A 217 -20.02 5.06 -3.81
N MET A 218 -19.08 5.17 -2.90
CA MET A 218 -18.72 4.09 -1.99
C MET A 218 -19.54 4.09 -0.70
N GLU A 219 -20.43 5.06 -0.47
CA GLU A 219 -21.14 5.28 0.80
C GLU A 219 -21.80 4.00 1.36
N GLU A 220 -22.58 3.31 0.54
CA GLU A 220 -23.27 2.08 0.96
C GLU A 220 -22.28 1.02 1.48
N LYS A 221 -21.14 0.87 0.81
CA LYS A 221 -20.09 -0.07 1.20
C LYS A 221 -19.30 0.41 2.42
N LEU A 222 -19.05 1.72 2.52
CA LEU A 222 -18.37 2.33 3.66
C LEU A 222 -19.18 2.17 4.95
N LEU A 223 -20.51 2.28 4.87
CA LEU A 223 -21.41 2.07 6.01
C LEU A 223 -21.53 0.59 6.43
N GLN A 224 -20.92 -0.33 5.70
CA GLN A 224 -20.79 -1.76 6.04
C GLN A 224 -19.36 -2.14 6.43
N ALA A 225 -18.44 -1.18 6.44
CA ALA A 225 -17.04 -1.41 6.81
C ALA A 225 -16.88 -1.64 8.32
N LYS A 226 -15.74 -2.19 8.73
CA LYS A 226 -15.29 -2.18 10.12
C LYS A 226 -15.12 -0.72 10.55
N LYS A 227 -15.71 -0.32 11.69
CA LYS A 227 -15.85 1.08 12.10
C LYS A 227 -14.58 1.73 12.59
N ASP A 228 -13.61 0.94 13.00
CA ASP A 228 -12.40 1.41 13.68
C ASP A 228 -11.57 2.39 12.82
N ARG A 229 -11.43 2.14 11.51
CA ARG A 229 -10.63 3.03 10.65
C ARG A 229 -10.97 2.96 9.16
N VAL A 230 -10.72 4.07 8.48
CA VAL A 230 -10.67 4.18 7.02
C VAL A 230 -9.45 5.00 6.61
N PHE A 231 -8.79 4.61 5.53
CA PHE A 231 -7.67 5.35 4.97
C PHE A 231 -8.08 6.19 3.76
N ILE A 232 -7.59 7.43 3.73
CA ILE A 232 -7.49 8.26 2.55
C ILE A 232 -6.00 8.26 2.18
N THR A 233 -5.62 7.52 1.13
CA THR A 233 -4.22 7.46 0.69
C THR A 233 -4.05 8.17 -0.63
N HIS A 234 -3.07 9.08 -0.71
CA HIS A 234 -2.88 9.91 -1.90
C HIS A 234 -1.41 9.97 -2.33
N SER A 235 -1.18 10.20 -3.62
CA SER A 235 0.16 10.34 -4.21
C SER A 235 0.50 11.80 -4.59
N GLY A 236 0.15 12.75 -3.73
CA GLY A 236 0.39 14.17 -3.97
C GLY A 236 -0.83 14.91 -4.54
N CYS A 237 -2.00 14.75 -3.91
CA CYS A 237 -3.19 15.56 -4.20
C CYS A 237 -3.09 16.95 -3.56
N GLU A 238 -3.79 17.92 -4.15
CA GLU A 238 -3.98 19.25 -3.55
C GLU A 238 -4.74 19.15 -2.23
N ALA A 239 -4.43 20.03 -1.27
CA ALA A 239 -5.05 20.03 0.06
C ALA A 239 -6.58 20.10 0.00
N GLU A 240 -7.14 20.92 -0.88
CA GLU A 240 -8.59 21.06 -1.08
C GLU A 240 -9.27 19.76 -1.51
N VAL A 241 -8.57 18.87 -2.21
CA VAL A 241 -9.09 17.54 -2.60
C VAL A 241 -9.15 16.63 -1.39
N LEU A 242 -8.10 16.62 -0.57
CA LEU A 242 -8.02 15.82 0.65
C LEU A 242 -9.07 16.26 1.66
N GLU A 243 -9.15 17.55 1.93
CA GLU A 243 -10.14 18.15 2.82
C GLU A 243 -11.57 17.76 2.41
N GLY A 244 -11.89 17.85 1.12
CA GLY A 244 -13.24 17.53 0.64
C GLY A 244 -13.62 16.06 0.84
N VAL A 245 -12.69 15.12 0.71
CA VAL A 245 -12.94 13.68 0.98
C VAL A 245 -13.00 13.43 2.48
N GLU A 246 -12.11 14.05 3.26
CA GLU A 246 -12.08 13.91 4.71
C GLU A 246 -13.39 14.45 5.34
N GLU A 247 -13.84 15.64 4.93
CA GLU A 247 -15.10 16.22 5.37
C GLU A 247 -16.29 15.33 5.02
N TYR A 248 -16.28 14.77 3.81
CA TYR A 248 -17.32 13.84 3.40
C TYR A 248 -17.35 12.59 4.29
N LEU A 249 -16.20 11.94 4.53
CA LEU A 249 -16.13 10.75 5.39
C LEU A 249 -16.51 11.09 6.85
N LYS A 250 -16.11 12.26 7.37
CA LYS A 250 -16.55 12.75 8.68
C LYS A 250 -18.07 12.96 8.74
N SER A 251 -18.68 13.43 7.65
CA SER A 251 -20.14 13.65 7.60
C SER A 251 -20.96 12.36 7.70
N LEU A 252 -20.37 11.21 7.37
CA LEU A 252 -21.01 9.90 7.56
C LEU A 252 -21.17 9.53 9.04
N ASN A 253 -20.39 10.16 9.92
CA ASN A 253 -20.39 9.91 11.37
C ASN A 253 -20.33 8.40 11.70
N TYR A 254 -19.47 7.67 10.99
CA TYR A 254 -19.41 6.20 11.01
C TYR A 254 -18.08 5.66 11.52
N PHE A 255 -16.96 6.22 11.07
CA PHE A 255 -15.62 5.77 11.41
C PHE A 255 -15.08 6.43 12.68
N GLU A 256 -14.37 5.65 13.50
CA GLU A 256 -13.68 6.13 14.69
C GLU A 256 -12.40 6.90 14.31
N GLU A 257 -11.63 6.40 13.33
CA GLU A 257 -10.44 7.05 12.80
C GLU A 257 -10.55 7.20 11.26
N ILE A 258 -10.32 8.42 10.77
CA ILE A 258 -10.12 8.72 9.35
C ILE A 258 -8.66 9.12 9.20
N LEU A 259 -7.87 8.25 8.56
CA LEU A 259 -6.43 8.37 8.48
C LEU A 259 -6.02 8.83 7.08
N ILE A 260 -5.31 9.95 7.00
CA ILE A 260 -4.76 10.46 5.74
C ILE A 260 -3.29 10.10 5.69
N THR A 261 -2.90 9.37 4.62
CA THR A 261 -1.50 8.99 4.40
C THR A 261 -1.05 9.34 2.99
N ARG A 262 0.24 9.60 2.84
CA ARG A 262 0.87 9.79 1.54
C ARG A 262 1.51 8.49 1.09
N ALA A 263 1.18 8.06 -0.13
CA ALA A 263 1.82 6.92 -0.76
C ALA A 263 3.33 7.14 -0.90
N GLY A 264 4.12 6.14 -0.53
CA GLY A 264 5.57 6.13 -0.66
C GLY A 264 6.04 6.16 -2.12
N GLY A 265 7.34 6.17 -2.32
CA GLY A 265 7.94 6.32 -3.63
C GLY A 265 7.63 5.16 -4.58
N VAL A 266 7.58 3.93 -4.09
CA VAL A 266 7.26 2.75 -4.93
C VAL A 266 5.83 2.83 -5.45
N ILE A 267 4.84 3.07 -4.59
CA ILE A 267 3.43 3.22 -5.01
C ILE A 267 3.27 4.43 -5.92
N SER A 268 3.88 5.56 -5.58
CA SER A 268 3.87 6.80 -6.38
C SER A 268 4.48 6.60 -7.78
N SER A 269 5.52 5.78 -7.89
CA SER A 269 6.18 5.45 -9.17
C SER A 269 5.26 4.71 -10.15
N HIS A 270 4.25 4.00 -9.65
CA HIS A 270 3.29 3.26 -10.45
C HIS A 270 1.94 3.97 -10.61
N CYS A 271 1.49 4.71 -9.61
CA CYS A 271 0.20 5.39 -9.65
C CYS A 271 0.27 6.80 -10.25
N GLY A 272 1.42 7.46 -10.14
CA GLY A 272 1.61 8.84 -10.59
C GLY A 272 1.00 9.88 -9.64
N PRO A 273 1.29 11.17 -9.85
CA PRO A 273 0.76 12.25 -9.03
C PRO A 273 -0.75 12.38 -9.15
N GLY A 274 -1.39 12.93 -8.13
CA GLY A 274 -2.83 13.21 -8.12
C GLY A 274 -3.73 11.98 -7.92
N THR A 275 -3.18 10.80 -7.68
CA THR A 275 -3.96 9.59 -7.34
C THR A 275 -4.48 9.68 -5.91
N LEU A 276 -5.74 9.27 -5.70
CA LEU A 276 -6.32 9.13 -4.36
C LEU A 276 -7.15 7.86 -4.27
N GLY A 277 -6.96 7.14 -3.18
CA GLY A 277 -7.71 5.95 -2.80
C GLY A 277 -8.40 6.08 -1.46
N VAL A 278 -9.51 5.37 -1.30
CA VAL A 278 -10.18 5.12 -0.02
C VAL A 278 -10.13 3.63 0.24
N LEU A 279 -9.50 3.24 1.36
CA LEU A 279 -9.20 1.85 1.68
C LEU A 279 -9.71 1.52 3.08
N TYR A 280 -10.34 0.36 3.22
CA TYR A 280 -10.98 -0.06 4.47
C TYR A 280 -11.10 -1.58 4.57
N LEU A 281 -11.39 -2.08 5.77
CA LEU A 281 -11.82 -3.46 6.01
C LEU A 281 -13.34 -3.54 5.97
N GLU A 282 -13.88 -4.49 5.24
CA GLU A 282 -15.30 -4.83 5.26
C GLU A 282 -15.67 -5.43 6.63
N GLY A 283 -16.83 -5.04 7.16
CA GLY A 283 -17.32 -5.43 8.48
C GLY A 283 -17.80 -6.87 8.61
#